data_63153234e430e9c38688bffdb9f1cf5a
#
_entry.id   63153234e430e9c38688bffdb9f1cf5a
#
_cell.length_a   1.000
_cell.length_b   1.000
_cell.length_c   1.000
_cell.angle_alpha   90.00
_cell.angle_beta   90.00
_cell.angle_gamma   90.00
#
_symmetry.space_group_name_H-M   'P 1'
#
loop_
_entity.id
_entity.type
_entity.pdbx_description
1 polymer ?
#
loop_
_entity_poly.entity_id
_entity_poly.type
_entity_poly.pdbx_seq_one_letter_code
_entity_poly.pdbx_strand_id
1 'polypeptide(L)'
;IGTFALQERMRRRLLEKGARVYTVCEMKVEETAEIRELDKELENISKYSWIAFTSQNSIRLFFTHVFREKIDLRQFAGIRFAVVGSGTRDALREYGFEADLIPERYTTEALAESLVKTMKPGEKLLLPRALQGSVRMVQVLEENGIDKTILPIYDVQGKKTENWKYLLDFDVLTFASASGVEAFIKELGAEN
;
A
#
# COMPACT_ATOMS: atom_id res chain seq x y z
N ILE A 1 7.21 -4.88 5.50
CA ILE A 1 7.53 -4.03 4.36
C ILE A 1 8.58 -3.05 4.82
N GLY A 2 9.87 -3.39 4.56
CA GLY A 2 10.91 -2.39 4.69
C GLY A 2 10.67 -1.36 3.60
N THR A 3 10.39 -0.12 3.98
CA THR A 3 10.35 0.95 3.01
C THR A 3 11.71 1.02 2.29
N PHE A 4 11.73 1.43 1.02
CA PHE A 4 12.97 1.71 0.28
C PHE A 4 13.96 2.53 1.12
N ALA A 5 13.44 3.49 1.91
CA ALA A 5 14.24 4.31 2.83
C ALA A 5 14.95 3.50 3.95
N LEU A 6 14.32 2.44 4.47
CA LEU A 6 14.95 1.58 5.49
C LEU A 6 16.06 0.73 4.90
N GLN A 7 15.83 0.15 3.72
CA GLN A 7 16.85 -0.62 2.99
C GLN A 7 18.04 0.26 2.64
N GLU A 8 17.82 1.47 2.13
CA GLU A 8 18.87 2.38 1.74
C GLU A 8 19.67 2.90 2.95
N ARG A 9 19.00 3.16 4.09
CA ARG A 9 19.68 3.52 5.34
C ARG A 9 20.57 2.38 5.87
N MET A 10 20.08 1.14 5.81
CA MET A 10 20.83 -0.05 6.20
C MET A 10 22.03 -0.24 5.27
N ARG A 11 21.80 -0.18 3.96
CA ARG A 11 22.85 -0.28 2.93
C ARG A 11 23.96 0.73 3.16
N ARG A 12 23.63 2.00 3.37
CA ARG A 12 24.60 3.06 3.63
C ARG A 12 25.47 2.76 4.86
N ARG A 13 24.85 2.37 5.98
CA ARG A 13 25.57 2.04 7.21
C ARG A 13 26.53 0.84 7.05
N LEU A 14 26.16 -0.15 6.25
CA LEU A 14 27.02 -1.30 5.97
C LEU A 14 28.20 -0.89 5.10
N LEU A 15 27.99 -0.08 4.07
CA LEU A 15 29.04 0.48 3.23
C LEU A 15 30.03 1.32 4.05
N GLU A 16 29.55 2.16 4.97
CA GLU A 16 30.39 2.96 5.89
C GLU A 16 31.29 2.07 6.80
N LYS A 17 30.88 0.82 7.03
CA LYS A 17 31.64 -0.18 7.78
C LYS A 17 32.57 -1.03 6.89
N GLY A 18 32.71 -0.72 5.63
CA GLY A 18 33.57 -1.42 4.68
C GLY A 18 32.92 -2.69 4.06
N ALA A 19 31.65 -2.96 4.30
CA ALA A 19 30.97 -4.09 3.67
C ALA A 19 30.72 -3.82 2.18
N ARG A 20 30.79 -4.86 1.36
CA ARG A 20 30.20 -4.84 0.00
C ARG A 20 28.75 -5.27 0.08
N VAL A 21 27.84 -4.43 -0.41
CA VAL A 21 26.38 -4.66 -0.26
C VAL A 21 25.75 -4.80 -1.63
N TYR A 22 25.05 -5.89 -1.82
CA TYR A 22 24.33 -6.22 -3.04
C TYR A 22 22.85 -6.46 -2.72
N THR A 23 21.97 -6.03 -3.60
CA THR A 23 20.56 -6.39 -3.55
C THR A 23 20.34 -7.64 -4.39
N VAL A 24 19.84 -8.70 -3.79
CA VAL A 24 19.59 -9.98 -4.48
C VAL A 24 18.12 -10.17 -4.82
N CYS A 25 17.22 -9.59 -4.04
CA CYS A 25 15.78 -9.60 -4.28
C CYS A 25 15.19 -8.23 -3.98
N GLU A 26 14.37 -7.72 -4.86
CA GLU A 26 13.68 -6.45 -4.73
C GLU A 26 12.18 -6.67 -4.60
N MET A 27 11.54 -5.88 -3.72
CA MET A 27 10.08 -5.83 -3.64
C MET A 27 9.57 -4.82 -4.67
N LYS A 28 8.85 -5.30 -5.68
CA LYS A 28 8.24 -4.46 -6.71
C LYS A 28 6.74 -4.36 -6.50
N VAL A 29 6.22 -3.16 -6.64
CA VAL A 29 4.80 -2.87 -6.70
C VAL A 29 4.37 -2.99 -8.16
N GLU A 30 3.44 -3.88 -8.44
CA GLU A 30 2.89 -4.09 -9.78
C GLU A 30 1.39 -3.85 -9.75
N GLU A 31 0.89 -3.16 -10.76
CA GLU A 31 -0.55 -2.97 -10.94
C GLU A 31 -1.22 -4.32 -11.20
N THR A 32 -2.39 -4.53 -10.61
CA THR A 32 -3.23 -5.68 -10.90
C THR A 32 -4.13 -5.42 -12.11
N ALA A 33 -4.83 -6.44 -12.59
CA ALA A 33 -5.81 -6.28 -13.68
C ALA A 33 -6.98 -5.37 -13.26
N GLU A 34 -7.32 -5.39 -11.98
CA GLU A 34 -8.39 -4.61 -11.36
C GLU A 34 -8.11 -3.10 -11.31
N ILE A 35 -6.91 -2.67 -11.66
CA ILE A 35 -6.58 -1.24 -11.77
C ILE A 35 -7.49 -0.51 -12.77
N ARG A 36 -7.97 -1.20 -13.80
CA ARG A 36 -8.91 -0.65 -14.78
C ARG A 36 -10.28 -0.33 -14.18
N GLU A 37 -10.67 -1.04 -13.11
CA GLU A 37 -11.90 -0.71 -12.39
C GLU A 37 -11.72 0.59 -11.60
N LEU A 38 -10.51 0.90 -11.15
CA LEU A 38 -10.22 2.20 -10.54
C LEU A 38 -10.51 3.35 -11.51
N ASP A 39 -10.12 3.23 -12.77
CA ASP A 39 -10.34 4.29 -13.76
C ASP A 39 -11.85 4.54 -13.94
N LYS A 40 -12.68 3.48 -13.99
CA LYS A 40 -14.14 3.60 -14.03
C LYS A 40 -14.73 4.24 -12.76
N GLU A 41 -14.18 3.90 -11.59
CA GLU A 41 -14.62 4.47 -10.32
C GLU A 41 -14.26 5.95 -10.20
N LEU A 42 -13.11 6.36 -10.77
CA LEU A 42 -12.67 7.75 -10.82
C LEU A 42 -13.59 8.65 -11.64
N GLU A 43 -14.20 8.14 -12.73
CA GLU A 43 -15.19 8.91 -13.53
C GLU A 43 -16.40 9.33 -12.69
N ASN A 44 -16.73 8.56 -11.65
CA ASN A 44 -17.87 8.78 -10.76
C ASN A 44 -17.44 8.88 -9.29
N ILE A 45 -16.28 9.49 -9.03
CA ILE A 45 -15.67 9.51 -7.70
C ILE A 45 -16.55 10.20 -6.65
N SER A 46 -17.35 11.17 -7.07
CA SER A 46 -18.26 11.93 -6.19
C SER A 46 -19.37 11.08 -5.52
N LYS A 47 -19.58 9.84 -5.97
CA LYS A 47 -20.51 8.91 -5.30
C LYS A 47 -20.00 8.38 -3.95
N TYR A 48 -18.69 8.55 -3.69
CA TYR A 48 -18.06 8.14 -2.44
C TYR A 48 -18.05 9.27 -1.43
N SER A 49 -18.34 8.94 -0.19
CA SER A 49 -18.21 9.84 0.96
C SER A 49 -16.85 9.72 1.64
N TRP A 50 -16.23 8.55 1.48
CA TRP A 50 -14.93 8.22 2.06
C TRP A 50 -14.01 7.49 1.08
N ILE A 51 -12.72 7.78 1.17
CA ILE A 51 -11.65 6.99 0.55
C ILE A 51 -10.69 6.58 1.66
N ALA A 52 -10.41 5.28 1.80
CA ALA A 52 -9.48 4.79 2.82
C ALA A 52 -8.20 4.22 2.19
N PHE A 53 -7.05 4.58 2.74
CA PHE A 53 -5.76 4.10 2.31
C PHE A 53 -5.03 3.36 3.44
N THR A 54 -4.60 2.14 3.16
CA THR A 54 -3.86 1.29 4.10
C THR A 54 -2.35 1.30 3.87
N SER A 55 -1.88 2.03 2.86
CA SER A 55 -0.45 2.14 2.53
C SER A 55 -0.13 3.38 1.70
N GLN A 56 1.14 3.79 1.69
CA GLN A 56 1.63 4.85 0.79
C GLN A 56 1.53 4.44 -0.69
N ASN A 57 1.73 3.14 -1.01
CA ASN A 57 1.65 2.65 -2.38
C ASN A 57 0.24 2.80 -2.97
N SER A 58 -0.81 2.53 -2.17
CA SER A 58 -2.18 2.72 -2.63
C SER A 58 -2.48 4.19 -2.94
N ILE A 59 -1.95 5.13 -2.15
CA ILE A 59 -2.09 6.57 -2.41
C ILE A 59 -1.38 6.94 -3.72
N ARG A 60 -0.11 6.55 -3.87
CA ARG A 60 0.68 6.90 -5.05
C ARG A 60 0.06 6.37 -6.34
N LEU A 61 -0.36 5.12 -6.35
CA LEU A 61 -1.04 4.54 -7.51
C LEU A 61 -2.37 5.22 -7.78
N PHE A 62 -3.19 5.42 -6.76
CA PHE A 62 -4.48 6.10 -6.89
C PHE A 62 -4.32 7.47 -7.56
N PHE A 63 -3.44 8.32 -7.05
CA PHE A 63 -3.25 9.65 -7.62
C PHE A 63 -2.50 9.62 -8.96
N THR A 64 -1.65 8.63 -9.24
CA THR A 64 -1.11 8.43 -10.59
C THR A 64 -2.24 8.26 -11.61
N HIS A 65 -3.28 7.47 -11.28
CA HIS A 65 -4.44 7.27 -12.13
C HIS A 65 -5.32 8.52 -12.20
N VAL A 66 -5.57 9.21 -11.08
CA VAL A 66 -6.28 10.50 -11.05
C VAL A 66 -5.67 11.49 -12.06
N PHE A 67 -4.35 11.61 -12.07
CA PHE A 67 -3.66 12.52 -13.00
C PHE A 67 -3.61 12.00 -14.44
N ARG A 68 -3.45 10.70 -14.63
CA ARG A 68 -3.46 10.05 -15.95
C ARG A 68 -4.80 10.24 -16.65
N GLU A 69 -5.89 10.03 -15.94
CA GLU A 69 -7.26 10.19 -16.43
C GLU A 69 -7.73 11.65 -16.39
N LYS A 70 -6.85 12.60 -16.00
CA LYS A 70 -7.13 14.04 -15.93
C LYS A 70 -8.35 14.40 -15.10
N ILE A 71 -8.59 13.65 -14.03
CA ILE A 71 -9.68 13.89 -13.09
C ILE A 71 -9.45 15.22 -12.38
N ASP A 72 -10.43 16.10 -12.40
CA ASP A 72 -10.36 17.38 -11.70
C ASP A 72 -10.40 17.14 -10.17
N LEU A 73 -9.37 17.61 -9.46
CA LEU A 73 -9.27 17.45 -8.01
C LEU A 73 -10.44 18.05 -7.23
N ARG A 74 -11.18 19.00 -7.82
CA ARG A 74 -12.42 19.54 -7.24
C ARG A 74 -13.52 18.49 -7.10
N GLN A 75 -13.46 17.39 -7.86
CA GLN A 75 -14.40 16.27 -7.70
C GLN A 75 -14.27 15.54 -6.37
N PHE A 76 -13.14 15.73 -5.66
CA PHE A 76 -12.92 15.21 -4.31
C PHE A 76 -13.49 16.13 -3.22
N ALA A 77 -14.08 17.29 -3.59
CA ALA A 77 -14.72 18.19 -2.62
C ALA A 77 -15.87 17.46 -1.89
N GLY A 78 -15.77 17.39 -0.56
CA GLY A 78 -16.75 16.67 0.28
C GLY A 78 -16.42 15.18 0.51
N ILE A 79 -15.42 14.60 -0.16
CA ILE A 79 -14.91 13.27 0.15
C ILE A 79 -13.92 13.36 1.31
N ARG A 80 -14.10 12.51 2.31
CA ARG A 80 -13.21 12.41 3.47
C ARG A 80 -12.19 11.30 3.27
N PHE A 81 -10.98 11.52 3.78
CA PHE A 81 -9.89 10.58 3.66
C PHE A 81 -9.57 9.91 5.00
N ALA A 82 -9.50 8.58 4.99
CA ALA A 82 -9.07 7.78 6.12
C ALA A 82 -7.73 7.10 5.82
N VAL A 83 -6.77 7.14 6.73
CA VAL A 83 -5.46 6.55 6.53
C VAL A 83 -5.02 5.73 7.75
N VAL A 84 -4.27 4.66 7.52
CA VAL A 84 -3.87 3.73 8.59
C VAL A 84 -2.89 4.32 9.59
N GLY A 85 -2.15 5.36 9.24
CA GLY A 85 -1.14 5.92 10.13
C GLY A 85 -0.37 7.11 9.53
N SER A 86 0.58 7.64 10.28
CA SER A 86 1.30 8.88 9.95
C SER A 86 2.02 8.83 8.61
N GLY A 87 2.72 7.74 8.29
CA GLY A 87 3.42 7.64 7.00
C GLY A 87 2.47 7.66 5.79
N THR A 88 1.25 7.09 5.94
CA THR A 88 0.22 7.14 4.89
C THR A 88 -0.40 8.54 4.82
N ARG A 89 -0.61 9.22 5.96
CA ARG A 89 -1.02 10.62 6.00
C ARG A 89 -0.02 11.52 5.27
N ASP A 90 1.26 11.36 5.55
CA ASP A 90 2.29 12.21 4.96
C ASP A 90 2.35 12.03 3.44
N ALA A 91 2.15 10.79 2.94
CA ALA A 91 2.00 10.55 1.50
C ALA A 91 0.74 11.20 0.90
N LEU A 92 -0.38 11.27 1.64
CA LEU A 92 -1.59 11.94 1.18
C LEU A 92 -1.37 13.46 1.04
N ARG A 93 -0.62 14.04 1.97
CA ARG A 93 -0.23 15.46 1.96
C ARG A 93 0.60 15.86 0.73
N GLU A 94 1.38 14.94 0.17
CA GLU A 94 2.13 15.18 -1.07
C GLU A 94 1.20 15.56 -2.25
N TYR A 95 -0.09 15.14 -2.17
CA TYR A 95 -1.13 15.46 -3.16
C TYR A 95 -2.07 16.60 -2.75
N GLY A 96 -1.79 17.27 -1.64
CA GLY A 96 -2.55 18.44 -1.15
C GLY A 96 -3.80 18.09 -0.34
N PHE A 97 -3.96 16.84 0.11
CA PHE A 97 -5.08 16.41 0.94
C PHE A 97 -4.66 16.12 2.38
N GLU A 98 -5.58 16.38 3.31
CA GLU A 98 -5.44 15.99 4.70
C GLU A 98 -6.26 14.73 5.00
N ALA A 99 -5.83 13.98 6.01
CA ALA A 99 -6.60 12.84 6.50
C ALA A 99 -7.60 13.30 7.56
N ASP A 100 -8.88 13.00 7.34
CA ASP A 100 -9.97 13.26 8.28
C ASP A 100 -10.03 12.22 9.41
N LEU A 101 -9.48 11.02 9.15
CA LEU A 101 -9.49 9.91 10.09
C LEU A 101 -8.15 9.18 10.09
N ILE A 102 -7.55 9.10 11.28
CA ILE A 102 -6.36 8.28 11.57
C ILE A 102 -6.66 7.53 12.87
N PRO A 103 -6.58 6.20 12.91
CA PRO A 103 -6.84 5.44 14.13
C PRO A 103 -5.73 5.66 15.17
N GLU A 104 -6.03 5.51 16.45
CA GLU A 104 -5.03 5.60 17.53
C GLU A 104 -3.94 4.52 17.40
N ARG A 105 -4.34 3.30 17.03
CA ARG A 105 -3.44 2.20 16.70
C ARG A 105 -3.31 2.13 15.18
N TYR A 106 -2.09 2.15 14.68
CA TYR A 106 -1.78 2.17 13.24
C TYR A 106 -1.91 0.77 12.64
N THR A 107 -3.11 0.19 12.75
CA THR A 107 -3.45 -1.10 12.15
C THR A 107 -4.67 -0.97 11.23
N THR A 108 -4.79 -1.86 10.27
CA THR A 108 -5.92 -1.88 9.32
C THR A 108 -7.23 -2.20 10.03
N GLU A 109 -7.19 -3.02 11.08
CA GLU A 109 -8.35 -3.35 11.92
C GLU A 109 -8.85 -2.11 12.67
N ALA A 110 -7.93 -1.38 13.31
CA ALA A 110 -8.30 -0.15 14.02
C ALA A 110 -8.86 0.93 13.06
N LEU A 111 -8.34 0.99 11.83
CA LEU A 111 -8.89 1.86 10.79
C LEU A 111 -10.32 1.46 10.43
N ALA A 112 -10.60 0.15 10.24
CA ALA A 112 -11.95 -0.34 9.96
C ALA A 112 -12.91 -0.03 11.12
N GLU A 113 -12.51 -0.31 12.37
CA GLU A 113 -13.31 0.01 13.56
C GLU A 113 -13.61 1.51 13.68
N SER A 114 -12.64 2.36 13.34
CA SER A 114 -12.82 3.82 13.37
C SER A 114 -13.76 4.30 12.26
N LEU A 115 -13.67 3.71 11.05
CA LEU A 115 -14.60 3.99 9.95
C LEU A 115 -16.03 3.59 10.33
N VAL A 116 -16.22 2.39 10.89
CA VAL A 116 -17.54 1.92 11.36
C VAL A 116 -18.19 2.89 12.35
N LYS A 117 -17.40 3.47 13.26
CA LYS A 117 -17.89 4.43 14.25
C LYS A 117 -18.18 5.81 13.67
N THR A 118 -17.53 6.17 12.56
CA THR A 118 -17.55 7.54 12.03
C THR A 118 -18.48 7.69 10.83
N MET A 119 -18.58 6.66 10.00
CA MET A 119 -19.43 6.68 8.80
C MET A 119 -20.93 6.70 9.19
N LYS A 120 -21.67 7.47 8.43
CA LYS A 120 -23.14 7.57 8.59
C LYS A 120 -23.86 6.59 7.66
N PRO A 121 -25.07 6.18 8.00
CA PRO A 121 -25.93 5.40 7.09
C PRO A 121 -26.05 6.08 5.71
N GLY A 122 -25.87 5.30 4.65
CA GLY A 122 -25.92 5.78 3.27
C GLY A 122 -24.61 6.36 2.72
N GLU A 123 -23.57 6.48 3.55
CA GLU A 123 -22.25 6.85 3.05
C GLU A 123 -21.54 5.65 2.44
N LYS A 124 -20.80 5.89 1.36
CA LYS A 124 -20.07 4.86 0.61
C LYS A 124 -18.56 5.04 0.73
N LEU A 125 -17.86 3.91 0.93
CA LEU A 125 -16.42 3.84 1.06
C LEU A 125 -15.77 3.30 -0.21
N LEU A 126 -14.72 3.96 -0.69
CA LEU A 126 -13.76 3.40 -1.64
C LEU A 126 -12.50 2.96 -0.91
N LEU A 127 -12.07 1.71 -1.14
CA LEU A 127 -10.88 1.12 -0.52
C LEU A 127 -9.90 0.60 -1.57
N PRO A 128 -9.05 1.47 -2.17
CA PRO A 128 -7.95 1.03 -3.00
C PRO A 128 -6.85 0.40 -2.13
N ARG A 129 -6.46 -0.85 -2.41
CA ARG A 129 -5.56 -1.60 -1.53
C ARG A 129 -4.65 -2.57 -2.28
N ALA A 130 -3.70 -3.18 -1.57
CA ALA A 130 -2.96 -4.32 -2.08
C ALA A 130 -3.87 -5.54 -2.26
N LEU A 131 -3.57 -6.39 -3.25
CA LEU A 131 -4.24 -7.68 -3.47
C LEU A 131 -4.21 -8.53 -2.20
N GLN A 132 -3.05 -8.64 -1.56
CA GLN A 132 -2.85 -9.39 -0.31
C GLN A 132 -3.07 -8.52 0.96
N GLY A 133 -3.97 -7.53 0.88
CA GLY A 133 -4.29 -6.70 2.04
C GLY A 133 -5.06 -7.45 3.13
N SER A 134 -5.26 -6.82 4.31
CA SER A 134 -5.89 -7.44 5.48
C SER A 134 -7.30 -7.96 5.19
N VAL A 135 -7.50 -9.24 5.35
CA VAL A 135 -8.82 -9.89 5.29
C VAL A 135 -9.69 -9.42 6.46
N ARG A 136 -9.08 -9.26 7.64
CA ARG A 136 -9.81 -8.87 8.86
C ARG A 136 -10.43 -7.47 8.72
N MET A 137 -9.75 -6.52 8.10
CA MET A 137 -10.32 -5.21 7.80
C MET A 137 -11.63 -5.32 6.99
N VAL A 138 -11.61 -6.15 5.95
CA VAL A 138 -12.78 -6.35 5.09
C VAL A 138 -13.92 -6.97 5.88
N GLN A 139 -13.64 -8.01 6.69
CA GLN A 139 -14.64 -8.65 7.56
C GLN A 139 -15.29 -7.65 8.52
N VAL A 140 -14.50 -6.81 9.20
CA VAL A 140 -15.05 -5.79 10.13
C VAL A 140 -16.01 -4.85 9.40
N LEU A 141 -15.66 -4.38 8.20
CA LEU A 141 -16.53 -3.52 7.40
C LEU A 141 -17.81 -4.23 6.96
N GLU A 142 -17.73 -5.54 6.62
CA GLU A 142 -18.86 -6.36 6.21
C GLU A 142 -19.80 -6.66 7.37
N GLU A 143 -19.26 -7.11 8.49
CA GLU A 143 -20.02 -7.42 9.72
C GLU A 143 -20.84 -6.20 10.20
N ASN A 144 -20.40 -4.99 9.88
CA ASN A 144 -21.08 -3.74 10.26
C ASN A 144 -21.86 -3.07 9.12
N GLY A 145 -22.05 -3.76 7.99
CA GLY A 145 -22.92 -3.30 6.91
C GLY A 145 -22.43 -2.04 6.18
N ILE A 146 -21.13 -1.76 6.18
CA ILE A 146 -20.55 -0.62 5.47
C ILE A 146 -20.66 -0.83 3.96
N ASP A 147 -21.36 0.08 3.26
CA ASP A 147 -21.36 0.11 1.78
C ASP A 147 -19.98 0.50 1.27
N LYS A 148 -19.35 -0.39 0.51
CA LYS A 148 -17.96 -0.24 0.10
C LYS A 148 -17.71 -0.80 -1.28
N THR A 149 -16.76 -0.19 -1.96
CA THR A 149 -16.07 -0.73 -3.13
C THR A 149 -14.62 -1.01 -2.76
N ILE A 150 -14.19 -2.26 -2.86
CA ILE A 150 -12.82 -2.69 -2.58
C ILE A 150 -12.13 -2.93 -3.90
N LEU A 151 -11.00 -2.24 -4.12
CA LEU A 151 -10.21 -2.37 -5.33
C LEU A 151 -8.79 -2.85 -4.98
N PRO A 152 -8.44 -4.09 -5.29
CA PRO A 152 -7.07 -4.58 -5.16
C PRO A 152 -6.25 -4.07 -6.35
N ILE A 153 -5.78 -2.82 -6.29
CA ILE A 153 -5.15 -2.11 -7.41
C ILE A 153 -3.69 -2.45 -7.63
N TYR A 154 -3.03 -3.13 -6.69
CA TYR A 154 -1.64 -3.54 -6.83
C TYR A 154 -1.33 -4.80 -6.02
N ASP A 155 -0.27 -5.48 -6.44
CA ASP A 155 0.39 -6.52 -5.66
C ASP A 155 1.85 -6.14 -5.38
N VAL A 156 2.43 -6.74 -4.35
CA VAL A 156 3.84 -6.53 -3.99
C VAL A 156 4.55 -7.86 -4.13
N GLN A 157 5.40 -7.97 -5.14
CA GLN A 157 6.11 -9.19 -5.47
C GLN A 157 7.61 -9.02 -5.28
N GLY A 158 8.26 -10.08 -4.79
CA GLY A 158 9.70 -10.18 -4.83
C GLY A 158 10.17 -10.50 -6.26
N LYS A 159 11.21 -9.84 -6.70
CA LYS A 159 11.88 -10.17 -7.97
C LYS A 159 13.37 -10.33 -7.76
N LYS A 160 13.91 -11.41 -8.32
CA LYS A 160 15.36 -11.63 -8.38
C LYS A 160 16.04 -10.50 -9.15
N THR A 161 17.19 -10.06 -8.65
CA THR A 161 18.08 -9.17 -9.40
C THR A 161 19.16 -9.97 -10.12
N GLU A 162 19.98 -9.30 -10.91
CA GLU A 162 21.16 -9.92 -11.53
C GLU A 162 22.17 -10.51 -10.52
N ASN A 163 22.15 -10.00 -9.27
CA ASN A 163 23.01 -10.48 -8.20
C ASN A 163 22.56 -11.81 -7.59
N TRP A 164 21.35 -12.30 -7.92
CA TRP A 164 20.83 -13.58 -7.44
C TRP A 164 21.76 -14.76 -7.73
N LYS A 165 22.41 -14.74 -8.87
CA LYS A 165 23.38 -15.78 -9.32
C LYS A 165 24.58 -15.93 -8.38
N TYR A 166 24.87 -14.93 -7.52
CA TYR A 166 25.95 -14.94 -6.55
C TYR A 166 25.47 -15.25 -5.13
N LEU A 167 24.24 -15.74 -4.96
CA LEU A 167 23.59 -15.90 -3.65
C LEU A 167 24.45 -16.72 -2.67
N LEU A 168 25.14 -17.75 -3.16
CA LEU A 168 26.00 -18.61 -2.34
C LEU A 168 27.38 -18.02 -2.02
N ASP A 169 27.75 -16.91 -2.64
CA ASP A 169 29.02 -16.23 -2.45
C ASP A 169 28.95 -15.14 -1.36
N PHE A 170 27.77 -14.92 -0.77
CA PHE A 170 27.59 -13.91 0.27
C PHE A 170 27.80 -14.49 1.67
N ASP A 171 28.54 -13.77 2.52
CA ASP A 171 28.76 -14.14 3.91
C ASP A 171 27.50 -13.95 4.78
N VAL A 172 26.65 -12.97 4.43
CA VAL A 172 25.46 -12.58 5.23
C VAL A 172 24.33 -12.16 4.32
N LEU A 173 23.13 -12.68 4.60
CA LEU A 173 21.86 -12.20 4.06
C LEU A 173 21.11 -11.38 5.10
N THR A 174 20.58 -10.21 4.70
CA THR A 174 19.82 -9.33 5.58
C THR A 174 18.44 -9.05 5.00
N PHE A 175 17.43 -8.98 5.85
CA PHE A 175 16.06 -8.68 5.48
C PHE A 175 15.54 -7.50 6.28
N ALA A 176 14.81 -6.59 5.63
CA ALA A 176 14.23 -5.41 6.26
C ALA A 176 12.79 -5.64 6.75
N SER A 177 12.16 -6.76 6.36
CA SER A 177 10.77 -7.10 6.73
C SER A 177 10.49 -8.59 6.59
N ALA A 178 9.46 -9.08 7.29
CA ALA A 178 8.97 -10.46 7.16
C ALA A 178 8.53 -10.77 5.72
N SER A 179 7.82 -9.85 5.07
CA SER A 179 7.40 -10.02 3.66
C SER A 179 8.59 -10.12 2.68
N GLY A 180 9.73 -9.50 3.02
CA GLY A 180 10.96 -9.67 2.26
C GLY A 180 11.54 -11.09 2.38
N VAL A 181 11.44 -11.71 3.57
CA VAL A 181 11.83 -13.11 3.79
C VAL A 181 10.91 -14.06 3.01
N GLU A 182 9.60 -13.86 3.10
CA GLU A 182 8.59 -14.67 2.40
C GLU A 182 8.78 -14.62 0.88
N ALA A 183 8.99 -13.41 0.34
CA ALA A 183 9.27 -13.22 -1.08
C ALA A 183 10.56 -13.91 -1.52
N PHE A 184 11.62 -13.81 -0.72
CA PHE A 184 12.89 -14.47 -0.97
C PHE A 184 12.75 -16.00 -0.99
N ILE A 185 12.06 -16.57 0.00
CA ILE A 185 11.81 -18.02 0.08
C ILE A 185 11.00 -18.51 -1.11
N LYS A 186 9.97 -17.74 -1.52
CA LYS A 186 9.16 -18.06 -2.69
C LYS A 186 10.01 -18.12 -3.96
N GLU A 187 10.90 -17.14 -4.16
CA GLU A 187 11.81 -17.10 -5.30
C GLU A 187 12.85 -18.21 -5.25
N LEU A 188 13.33 -18.60 -4.06
CA LEU A 188 14.25 -19.72 -3.87
C LEU A 188 13.57 -21.07 -4.21
N GLY A 189 12.32 -21.27 -3.80
CA GLY A 189 11.55 -22.48 -4.06
C GLY A 189 11.09 -22.63 -5.52
N ALA A 190 11.08 -21.57 -6.29
CA ALA A 190 10.73 -21.61 -7.72
C ALA A 190 11.84 -22.19 -8.61
N GLU A 191 13.01 -22.53 -8.04
CA GLU A 191 14.14 -23.17 -8.73
C GLU A 191 14.18 -24.71 -8.58
N ASN A 192 13.28 -25.28 -7.76
CA ASN A 192 13.10 -26.72 -7.61
C ASN A 192 11.83 -27.18 -8.34
#